data_3dca713a9109788a5629fb6001ba40d4
#
_entry.id   3dca713a9109788a5629fb6001ba40d4
#
_cell.length_a   1.000
_cell.length_b   1.000
_cell.length_c   1.000
_cell.angle_alpha   90.00
_cell.angle_beta   90.00
_cell.angle_gamma   90.00
#
_symmetry.space_group_name_H-M   'P 1'
#
loop_
_entity.id
_entity.type
_entity.pdbx_description
1 polymer ?
#
loop_
_entity_poly.entity_id
_entity_poly.type
_entity_poly.pdbx_seq_one_letter_code
_entity_poly.pdbx_strand_id
1 'polypeptide(L)'
;MKICLITDNTWVKDSLIKLIDFECNFTHLEDANDVNISYDYIFVDMQVNNNGGPSIVRELKRSEIVIDSTIVLLIDREADSFQAKRVGADEYLLKPIETTKLKKLFT
;
A
#
# COMPACT_ATOMS: atom_id res chain seq x y z
N MET A 1 -10.84 6.94 -9.54
CA MET A 1 -10.25 6.18 -8.41
C MET A 1 -9.01 6.91 -7.90
N LYS A 2 -8.86 7.02 -6.61
CA LYS A 2 -7.70 7.63 -5.97
C LYS A 2 -6.83 6.54 -5.35
N ILE A 3 -5.56 6.48 -5.77
CA ILE A 3 -4.61 5.49 -5.28
C ILE A 3 -3.40 6.20 -4.69
N CYS A 4 -3.01 5.78 -3.50
CA CYS A 4 -1.80 6.29 -2.82
C CYS A 4 -0.81 5.15 -2.65
N LEU A 5 0.47 5.45 -2.84
CA LEU A 5 1.56 4.53 -2.53
C LEU A 5 2.52 5.21 -1.56
N ILE A 6 2.79 4.54 -0.44
CA ILE A 6 3.77 5.02 0.54
C ILE A 6 5.02 4.15 0.40
N THR A 7 6.07 4.73 -0.13
CA THR A 7 7.36 4.06 -0.31
C THR A 7 8.47 5.12 -0.47
N ASP A 8 9.68 4.78 -0.05
CA ASP A 8 10.88 5.58 -0.31
C ASP A 8 11.74 4.95 -1.41
N ASN A 9 11.18 3.96 -2.13
CA ASN A 9 11.90 3.22 -3.17
C ASN A 9 11.29 3.51 -4.55
N THR A 10 12.08 4.15 -5.40
CA THR A 10 11.66 4.52 -6.76
C THR A 10 11.27 3.29 -7.61
N TRP A 11 11.96 2.16 -7.42
CA TRP A 11 11.69 0.94 -8.16
C TRP A 11 10.30 0.38 -7.84
N VAL A 12 9.91 0.43 -6.56
CA VAL A 12 8.58 -0.01 -6.13
C VAL A 12 7.52 0.89 -6.76
N LYS A 13 7.74 2.20 -6.72
CA LYS A 13 6.82 3.17 -7.31
C LYS A 13 6.65 2.91 -8.81
N ASP A 14 7.75 2.80 -9.54
CA ASP A 14 7.69 2.61 -10.99
C ASP A 14 7.04 1.28 -11.36
N SER A 15 7.30 0.23 -10.59
CA SER A 15 6.69 -1.08 -10.80
C SER A 15 5.18 -1.02 -10.66
N LEU A 16 4.69 -0.37 -9.61
CA LEU A 16 3.25 -0.27 -9.39
C LEU A 16 2.57 0.57 -10.47
N ILE A 17 3.17 1.71 -10.82
CA ILE A 17 2.61 2.59 -11.86
C ILE A 17 2.46 1.85 -13.19
N LYS A 18 3.45 1.04 -13.56
CA LYS A 18 3.40 0.27 -14.80
C LYS A 18 2.27 -0.74 -14.83
N LEU A 19 1.91 -1.28 -13.67
CA LEU A 19 0.86 -2.30 -13.59
C LEU A 19 -0.53 -1.70 -13.57
N ILE A 20 -0.66 -0.43 -13.22
CA ILE A 20 -1.94 0.27 -13.24
C ILE A 20 -2.21 0.72 -14.67
N ASP A 21 -3.11 0.01 -15.36
CA ASP A 21 -3.38 0.23 -16.78
C ASP A 21 -4.69 0.96 -17.03
N PHE A 22 -5.21 1.66 -16.03
CA PHE A 22 -6.42 2.44 -16.14
C PHE A 22 -6.18 3.86 -15.60
N GLU A 23 -7.04 4.78 -15.97
CA GLU A 23 -6.92 6.17 -15.53
C GLU A 23 -7.29 6.29 -14.05
N CYS A 24 -6.38 6.89 -13.27
CA CYS A 24 -6.61 7.11 -11.85
C CYS A 24 -5.79 8.31 -11.36
N ASN A 25 -6.15 8.83 -10.19
CA ASN A 25 -5.36 9.83 -9.49
C ASN A 25 -4.37 9.10 -8.59
N PHE A 26 -3.10 9.11 -8.99
CA PHE A 26 -2.04 8.42 -8.26
C PHE A 26 -1.21 9.42 -7.46
N THR A 27 -1.04 9.14 -6.17
CA THR A 27 -0.23 9.96 -5.26
C THR A 27 0.88 9.10 -4.65
N HIS A 28 2.10 9.61 -4.69
CA HIS A 28 3.26 8.98 -4.05
C HIS A 28 3.66 9.78 -2.81
N LEU A 29 3.71 9.10 -1.67
CA LEU A 29 4.11 9.67 -0.39
C LEU A 29 5.19 8.80 0.24
N GLU A 30 5.91 9.33 1.23
CA GLU A 30 6.95 8.59 1.94
C GLU A 30 6.63 8.40 3.42
N ASP A 31 5.57 9.03 3.94
CA ASP A 31 5.22 8.96 5.35
C ASP A 31 3.71 8.96 5.53
N ALA A 32 3.25 8.25 6.57
CA ALA A 32 1.84 8.21 6.94
C ALA A 32 1.31 9.59 7.31
N ASN A 33 2.15 10.45 7.88
CA ASN A 33 1.76 11.80 8.29
C ASN A 33 1.36 12.70 7.11
N ASP A 34 1.77 12.33 5.90
CA ASP A 34 1.43 13.09 4.71
C ASP A 34 0.06 12.72 4.13
N VAL A 35 -0.57 11.69 4.69
CA VAL A 35 -1.91 11.26 4.27
C VAL A 35 -2.94 12.17 4.94
N ASN A 36 -3.49 13.10 4.18
CA ASN A 36 -4.44 14.10 4.70
C ASN A 36 -5.78 14.09 3.99
N ILE A 37 -5.98 13.16 3.07
CA ILE A 37 -7.26 12.95 2.39
C ILE A 37 -7.52 11.44 2.32
N SER A 38 -8.75 11.04 2.01
CA SER A 38 -9.07 9.63 1.82
C SER A 38 -8.69 9.19 0.41
N TYR A 39 -8.35 7.90 0.30
CA TYR A 39 -8.05 7.24 -0.97
C TYR A 39 -8.89 5.98 -1.06
N ASP A 40 -9.11 5.49 -2.26
CA ASP A 40 -9.76 4.19 -2.45
C ASP A 40 -8.82 3.07 -2.01
N TYR A 41 -7.54 3.18 -2.40
CA TYR A 41 -6.50 2.22 -2.04
C TYR A 41 -5.25 2.95 -1.55
N ILE A 42 -4.67 2.44 -0.47
CA ILE A 42 -3.37 2.90 0.01
C ILE A 42 -2.43 1.70 0.04
N PHE A 43 -1.45 1.69 -0.85
CA PHE A 43 -0.40 0.67 -0.87
C PHE A 43 0.75 1.15 0.00
N VAL A 44 1.21 0.29 0.90
CA VAL A 44 2.32 0.58 1.81
C VAL A 44 3.43 -0.42 1.57
N ASP A 45 4.62 0.07 1.22
CA ASP A 45 5.79 -0.77 1.02
C ASP A 45 6.31 -1.27 2.37
N MET A 46 6.51 -2.59 2.48
CA MET A 46 7.05 -3.22 3.68
C MET A 46 8.35 -2.58 4.14
N GLN A 47 9.22 -2.20 3.18
CA GLN A 47 10.56 -1.71 3.45
C GLN A 47 10.67 -0.21 3.69
N VAL A 48 9.57 0.54 3.54
CA VAL A 48 9.64 1.99 3.71
C VAL A 48 10.20 2.33 5.11
N ASN A 49 11.13 3.27 5.17
CA ASN A 49 11.78 3.70 6.40
C ASN A 49 12.39 2.52 7.20
N ASN A 50 13.17 1.68 6.54
CA ASN A 50 13.81 0.51 7.17
C ASN A 50 12.79 -0.43 7.83
N ASN A 51 11.97 -1.08 7.01
CA ASN A 51 10.95 -2.02 7.48
C ASN A 51 9.83 -1.35 8.28
N GLY A 52 9.58 -0.07 8.02
CA GLY A 52 8.53 0.68 8.71
C GLY A 52 7.12 0.50 8.17
N GLY A 53 6.95 -0.28 7.09
CA GLY A 53 5.64 -0.50 6.48
C GLY A 53 4.56 -0.93 7.45
N PRO A 54 4.79 -1.97 8.28
CA PRO A 54 3.79 -2.42 9.24
C PRO A 54 3.37 -1.33 10.24
N SER A 55 4.32 -0.51 10.71
CA SER A 55 4.01 0.60 11.61
C SER A 55 3.13 1.64 10.94
N ILE A 56 3.39 1.91 9.67
CA ILE A 56 2.59 2.85 8.88
C ILE A 56 1.17 2.33 8.71
N VAL A 57 1.00 1.04 8.41
CA VAL A 57 -0.32 0.42 8.32
C VAL A 57 -1.08 0.58 9.64
N ARG A 58 -0.41 0.27 10.76
CA ARG A 58 -1.02 0.39 12.09
C ARG A 58 -1.48 1.82 12.36
N GLU A 59 -0.64 2.80 12.00
CA GLU A 59 -0.96 4.21 12.17
C GLU A 59 -2.14 4.63 11.30
N LEU A 60 -2.18 4.21 10.04
CA LEU A 60 -3.28 4.49 9.14
C LEU A 60 -4.60 3.89 9.64
N LYS A 61 -4.56 2.68 10.19
CA LYS A 61 -5.77 2.01 10.71
C LYS A 61 -6.38 2.75 11.89
N ARG A 62 -5.65 3.64 12.54
CA ARG A 62 -6.14 4.49 13.63
C ARG A 62 -6.69 5.83 13.14
N SER A 63 -6.51 6.15 11.87
CA SER A 63 -6.91 7.45 11.32
C SER A 63 -8.32 7.39 10.77
N GLU A 64 -9.16 8.35 11.19
CA GLU A 64 -10.52 8.47 10.69
C GLU A 64 -10.54 8.95 9.24
N ILE A 65 -9.49 9.65 8.80
CA ILE A 65 -9.40 10.18 7.43
C ILE A 65 -9.49 9.06 6.40
N VAL A 66 -8.90 7.91 6.71
CA VAL A 66 -8.79 6.78 5.77
C VAL A 66 -9.62 5.57 6.21
N ILE A 67 -10.67 5.79 7.01
CA ILE A 67 -11.48 4.70 7.55
C ILE A 67 -12.09 3.83 6.44
N ASP A 68 -12.44 4.42 5.32
CA ASP A 68 -13.03 3.70 4.18
C ASP A 68 -12.01 3.30 3.12
N SER A 69 -10.73 3.58 3.33
CA SER A 69 -9.67 3.21 2.40
C SER A 69 -9.28 1.75 2.58
N THR A 70 -9.00 1.07 1.46
CA THR A 70 -8.44 -0.28 1.51
C THR A 70 -6.93 -0.16 1.62
N ILE A 71 -6.35 -0.69 2.70
CA ILE A 71 -4.91 -0.61 2.97
C ILE A 71 -4.26 -1.92 2.60
N VAL A 72 -3.29 -1.86 1.68
CA VAL A 72 -2.61 -3.02 1.10
C VAL A 72 -1.13 -2.95 1.47
N LEU A 73 -0.62 -3.95 2.18
CA LEU A 73 0.82 -4.02 2.47
C LEU A 73 1.54 -4.80 1.37
N LEU A 74 2.58 -4.19 0.80
CA LEU A 74 3.43 -4.82 -0.20
C LEU A 74 4.57 -5.53 0.52
N ILE A 75 4.49 -6.86 0.59
CA ILE A 75 5.42 -7.68 1.37
C ILE A 75 6.56 -8.22 0.53
N ASP A 76 7.68 -8.56 1.17
CA ASP A 76 8.86 -9.10 0.49
C ASP A 76 8.94 -10.61 0.52
N ARG A 77 8.34 -11.25 1.52
CA ARG A 77 8.35 -12.70 1.71
C ARG A 77 6.98 -13.17 2.16
N GLU A 78 6.65 -14.40 1.84
CA GLU A 78 5.37 -14.97 2.27
C GLU A 78 5.19 -14.92 3.80
N ALA A 79 6.28 -15.08 4.55
CA ALA A 79 6.22 -15.02 6.01
C ALA A 79 5.75 -13.65 6.52
N ASP A 80 5.93 -12.58 5.75
CA ASP A 80 5.49 -11.25 6.14
C ASP A 80 3.97 -11.12 6.18
N SER A 81 3.24 -12.10 5.60
CA SER A 81 1.77 -12.11 5.64
C SER A 81 1.22 -12.14 7.06
N PHE A 82 1.94 -12.78 7.98
CA PHE A 82 1.54 -12.81 9.40
C PHE A 82 1.55 -11.41 10.00
N GLN A 83 2.58 -10.64 9.65
CA GLN A 83 2.70 -9.27 10.15
C GLN A 83 1.66 -8.36 9.52
N ALA A 84 1.36 -8.55 8.22
CA ALA A 84 0.31 -7.80 7.55
C ALA A 84 -1.03 -7.97 8.26
N LYS A 85 -1.37 -9.20 8.63
CA LYS A 85 -2.59 -9.50 9.35
C LYS A 85 -2.59 -8.91 10.76
N ARG A 86 -1.45 -8.99 11.44
CA ARG A 86 -1.31 -8.48 12.81
C ARG A 86 -1.56 -6.98 12.90
N VAL A 87 -1.07 -6.21 11.94
CA VAL A 87 -1.24 -4.75 11.95
C VAL A 87 -2.57 -4.30 11.36
N GLY A 88 -3.35 -5.22 10.84
CA GLY A 88 -4.69 -4.94 10.34
C GLY A 88 -4.77 -4.48 8.89
N ALA A 89 -3.76 -4.82 8.06
CA ALA A 89 -3.84 -4.55 6.64
C ALA A 89 -5.06 -5.28 6.07
N ASP A 90 -5.81 -4.60 5.20
CA ASP A 90 -6.98 -5.20 4.58
C ASP A 90 -6.59 -6.26 3.58
N GLU A 91 -5.49 -6.05 2.89
CA GLU A 91 -4.94 -6.97 1.91
C GLU A 91 -3.42 -6.91 1.96
N TYR A 92 -2.75 -7.86 1.31
CA TYR A 92 -1.32 -7.81 1.08
C TYR A 92 -0.98 -8.41 -0.28
N LEU A 93 0.12 -7.96 -0.86
CA LEU A 93 0.64 -8.48 -2.13
C LEU A 93 2.13 -8.72 -1.99
N LEU A 94 2.58 -9.87 -2.48
CA LEU A 94 4.00 -10.21 -2.49
C LEU A 94 4.70 -9.53 -3.67
N LYS A 95 5.83 -8.90 -3.41
CA LYS A 95 6.69 -8.34 -4.47
C LYS A 95 7.56 -9.45 -5.09
N PRO A 96 7.81 -9.45 -6.39
CA PRO A 96 7.29 -8.53 -7.39
C PRO A 96 5.79 -8.74 -7.61
N ILE A 97 5.08 -7.62 -7.78
CA ILE A 97 3.62 -7.65 -7.87
C ILE A 97 3.18 -8.29 -9.19
N GLU A 98 2.33 -9.29 -9.11
CA GLU A 98 1.76 -9.93 -10.29
C GLU A 98 0.52 -9.17 -10.74
N THR A 99 0.41 -8.93 -12.06
CA THR A 99 -0.70 -8.20 -12.64
C THR A 99 -2.07 -8.79 -12.27
N THR A 100 -2.19 -10.12 -12.32
CA THR A 100 -3.45 -10.80 -12.02
C THR A 100 -3.89 -10.58 -10.57
N LYS A 101 -2.94 -10.62 -9.64
CA LYS A 101 -3.25 -10.41 -8.22
C LYS A 101 -3.62 -8.97 -7.94
N LEU A 102 -2.95 -8.01 -8.58
CA LEU A 102 -3.30 -6.62 -8.45
C LEU A 102 -4.70 -6.33 -8.98
N LYS A 103 -5.04 -6.87 -10.16
CA LYS A 103 -6.34 -6.66 -10.77
C LYS A 103 -7.48 -7.21 -9.91
N LYS A 104 -7.25 -8.31 -9.20
CA LYS A 104 -8.25 -8.86 -8.29
C LYS A 104 -8.63 -7.91 -7.17
N LEU A 105 -7.69 -7.06 -6.72
CA LEU A 105 -7.99 -6.08 -5.67
C LEU A 105 -9.00 -5.04 -6.14
N PHE A 106 -8.98 -4.71 -7.42
CA PHE A 106 -9.82 -3.64 -7.96
C PHE A 106 -11.20 -4.14 -8.43
N THR A 107 -11.43 -5.42 -8.32
CA THR A 107 -12.73 -6.02 -8.64
C THR A 107 -13.44 -6.45 -7.36
#